data_c7481ff7ced08d23b8a123d52ebee6fb
#
_entry.id   c7481ff7ced08d23b8a123d52ebee6fb
#
_cell.length_a   1.000
_cell.length_b   1.000
_cell.length_c   1.000
_cell.angle_alpha   90.00
_cell.angle_beta   90.00
_cell.angle_gamma   90.00
#
_symmetry.space_group_name_H-M   'P 1'
#
loop_
_entity.id
_entity.type
_entity.pdbx_description
1 polymer ?
#
loop_
_entity_poly.entity_id
_entity_poly.type
_entity_poly.pdbx_seq_one_letter_code
_entity_poly.pdbx_strand_id
1 'polypeptide(L)'
;MSNTFKNRVFGCVVIKSVNSNYNADFSHQPRTLPDGSVYATDKALKYTVRNYIDKNYPEDKVFYFKSLNGDMQPRDLDQNYARFFGDYPKADKKEAVKARKVILGNLLSCLDVRLFGGTFASKTANLSIHGVVQPTHGVNRYVEGIIYSEQIASPFRNSNDNSTDSMQTTLGTQFKLQEGHYVHHFSVNPGNLDELTEFVDNGRLTGEDIAKLKEALRCGVTYYDSSSKGFTLTAMYKYIQKHQSPNNFQLT
;
A
#
# COMPACT_ATOMS: atom_id res chain seq x y z
N MET A 1 17.30 -17.18 15.70
CA MET A 1 15.86 -17.48 15.49
C MET A 1 15.12 -16.13 15.54
N SER A 2 14.49 -15.71 14.45
CA SER A 2 13.71 -14.46 14.45
C SER A 2 12.54 -14.61 15.42
N ASN A 3 12.40 -13.64 16.32
CA ASN A 3 11.37 -13.69 17.36
C ASN A 3 9.98 -13.47 16.70
N THR A 4 9.17 -14.52 16.59
CA THR A 4 7.83 -14.46 16.03
C THR A 4 6.97 -13.47 16.82
N PHE A 5 6.38 -12.49 16.15
CA PHE A 5 5.49 -11.52 16.75
C PHE A 5 4.06 -12.10 16.86
N LYS A 6 3.52 -12.16 18.09
CA LYS A 6 2.21 -12.80 18.37
C LYS A 6 1.13 -11.83 18.89
N ASN A 7 1.50 -10.59 19.18
CA ASN A 7 0.57 -9.64 19.78
C ASN A 7 -0.39 -9.05 18.75
N ARG A 8 -1.65 -8.87 19.12
CA ARG A 8 -2.57 -8.02 18.35
C ARG A 8 -2.25 -6.55 18.61
N VAL A 9 -2.36 -5.74 17.56
CA VAL A 9 -2.15 -4.28 17.65
C VAL A 9 -3.35 -3.59 17.02
N PHE A 10 -3.79 -2.51 17.65
CA PHE A 10 -4.75 -1.56 17.10
C PHE A 10 -4.11 -0.17 17.11
N GLY A 11 -4.40 0.63 16.12
CA GLY A 11 -3.86 1.97 16.04
C GLY A 11 -4.54 2.82 14.99
N CYS A 12 -4.11 4.06 14.93
CA CYS A 12 -4.47 4.95 13.83
C CYS A 12 -3.28 5.81 13.39
N VAL A 13 -3.34 6.25 12.15
CA VAL A 13 -2.42 7.20 11.55
C VAL A 13 -3.24 8.40 11.10
N VAL A 14 -2.81 9.59 11.50
CA VAL A 14 -3.44 10.85 11.08
C VAL A 14 -2.49 11.55 10.11
N ILE A 15 -2.93 11.70 8.87
CA ILE A 15 -2.17 12.32 7.79
C ILE A 15 -2.79 13.67 7.49
N LYS A 16 -2.00 14.74 7.66
CA LYS A 16 -2.36 16.07 7.20
C LYS A 16 -1.92 16.23 5.75
N SER A 17 -2.78 16.80 4.93
CA SER A 17 -2.55 17.11 3.52
C SER A 17 -3.01 18.54 3.26
N VAL A 18 -2.15 19.41 2.73
CA VAL A 18 -2.42 20.83 2.52
C VAL A 18 -2.22 21.18 1.06
N ASN A 19 -3.19 21.90 0.47
CA ASN A 19 -3.18 22.35 -0.93
C ASN A 19 -2.80 21.21 -1.91
N SER A 20 -3.42 20.04 -1.72
CA SER A 20 -2.97 18.82 -2.39
C SER A 20 -4.09 17.81 -2.56
N ASN A 21 -3.83 16.73 -3.29
CA ASN A 21 -4.75 15.63 -3.49
C ASN A 21 -4.11 14.32 -3.00
N TYR A 22 -4.45 13.91 -1.78
CA TYR A 22 -3.89 12.71 -1.18
C TYR A 22 -4.20 11.45 -2.00
N ASN A 23 -5.45 11.32 -2.43
CA ASN A 23 -5.86 10.16 -3.21
C ASN A 23 -6.93 10.52 -4.23
N ALA A 24 -6.50 10.82 -5.45
CA ALA A 24 -7.39 11.14 -6.55
C ALA A 24 -8.27 9.94 -6.97
N ASP A 25 -9.45 10.24 -7.48
CA ASP A 25 -10.27 9.32 -8.27
C ASP A 25 -9.81 9.27 -9.75
N PHE A 26 -10.57 8.60 -10.61
CA PHE A 26 -10.28 8.52 -12.04
C PHE A 26 -10.51 9.84 -12.79
N SER A 27 -11.28 10.77 -12.19
CA SER A 27 -11.49 12.12 -12.70
C SER A 27 -10.47 13.12 -12.16
N HIS A 28 -9.44 12.62 -11.49
CA HIS A 28 -8.38 13.39 -10.83
C HIS A 28 -8.85 14.28 -9.67
N GLN A 29 -10.09 14.07 -9.18
CA GLN A 29 -10.63 14.78 -8.04
C GLN A 29 -10.33 14.06 -6.72
N PRO A 30 -10.27 14.76 -5.57
CA PRO A 30 -10.28 14.14 -4.26
C PRO A 30 -11.48 13.21 -4.11
N ARG A 31 -11.26 11.98 -3.64
CA ARG A 31 -12.33 10.99 -3.44
C ARG A 31 -13.31 11.44 -2.38
N THR A 32 -14.60 11.31 -2.64
CA THR A 32 -15.67 11.65 -1.70
C THR A 32 -16.57 10.45 -1.43
N LEU A 33 -17.01 10.33 -0.18
CA LEU A 33 -18.07 9.40 0.22
C LEU A 33 -19.44 9.97 -0.20
N PRO A 34 -20.52 9.17 -0.15
CA PRO A 34 -21.86 9.65 -0.51
C PRO A 34 -22.37 10.82 0.35
N ASP A 35 -21.84 10.98 1.56
CA ASP A 35 -22.13 12.11 2.46
C ASP A 35 -21.30 13.38 2.16
N GLY A 36 -20.47 13.35 1.12
CA GLY A 36 -19.58 14.43 0.74
C GLY A 36 -18.24 14.46 1.48
N SER A 37 -18.03 13.61 2.47
CA SER A 37 -16.76 13.54 3.20
C SER A 37 -15.63 13.09 2.28
N VAL A 38 -14.54 13.86 2.25
CA VAL A 38 -13.33 13.48 1.51
C VAL A 38 -12.64 12.31 2.21
N TYR A 39 -12.16 11.35 1.43
CA TYR A 39 -11.45 10.20 1.98
C TYR A 39 -10.28 9.75 1.10
N ALA A 40 -9.37 8.99 1.68
CA ALA A 40 -8.34 8.26 0.98
C ALA A 40 -8.51 6.76 1.19
N THR A 41 -8.22 5.96 0.18
CA THR A 41 -8.31 4.51 0.28
C THR A 41 -7.19 3.95 1.17
N ASP A 42 -7.41 2.78 1.76
CA ASP A 42 -6.37 1.98 2.41
C ASP A 42 -5.18 1.70 1.48
N LYS A 43 -5.44 1.60 0.18
CA LYS A 43 -4.41 1.36 -0.85
C LYS A 43 -3.43 2.52 -0.97
N ALA A 44 -3.89 3.76 -0.76
CA ALA A 44 -3.01 4.93 -0.77
C ALA A 44 -2.00 4.84 0.39
N LEU A 45 -2.45 4.51 1.61
CA LEU A 45 -1.57 4.30 2.75
C LEU A 45 -0.64 3.09 2.54
N LYS A 46 -1.17 1.95 2.08
CA LYS A 46 -0.36 0.76 1.77
C LYS A 46 0.72 1.06 0.72
N TYR A 47 0.42 1.92 -0.24
CA TYR A 47 1.40 2.33 -1.25
C TYR A 47 2.57 3.10 -0.63
N THR A 48 2.32 4.07 0.25
CA THR A 48 3.38 4.83 0.90
C THR A 48 4.27 3.94 1.78
N VAL A 49 3.67 2.97 2.48
CA VAL A 49 4.41 1.97 3.26
C VAL A 49 5.29 1.10 2.37
N ARG A 50 4.73 0.56 1.28
CA ARG A 50 5.50 -0.25 0.31
C ARG A 50 6.64 0.54 -0.31
N ASN A 51 6.37 1.78 -0.72
CA ASN A 51 7.40 2.66 -1.29
C ASN A 51 8.55 2.91 -0.30
N TYR A 52 8.21 3.17 0.96
CA TYR A 52 9.22 3.38 1.99
C TYR A 52 10.08 2.13 2.22
N ILE A 53 9.45 0.96 2.33
CA ILE A 53 10.15 -0.31 2.51
C ILE A 53 11.05 -0.61 1.31
N ASP A 54 10.53 -0.52 0.08
CA ASP A 54 11.29 -0.77 -1.15
C ASP A 54 12.55 0.10 -1.28
N LYS A 55 12.50 1.34 -0.78
CA LYS A 55 13.60 2.28 -0.89
C LYS A 55 14.58 2.25 0.26
N ASN A 56 14.15 1.90 1.46
CA ASN A 56 14.98 2.00 2.66
C ASN A 56 15.42 0.64 3.22
N TYR A 57 14.82 -0.46 2.76
CA TYR A 57 15.17 -1.82 3.16
C TYR A 57 15.39 -2.69 1.91
N PRO A 58 16.52 -2.53 1.22
CA PRO A 58 16.79 -3.23 -0.04
C PRO A 58 16.89 -4.76 0.09
N GLU A 59 17.09 -5.28 1.30
CA GLU A 59 17.08 -6.70 1.63
C GLU A 59 15.66 -7.30 1.66
N ASP A 60 14.63 -6.45 1.87
CA ASP A 60 13.24 -6.89 1.89
C ASP A 60 12.61 -6.85 0.49
N LYS A 61 11.90 -7.90 0.16
CA LYS A 61 11.15 -7.96 -1.09
C LYS A 61 9.77 -7.33 -0.90
N VAL A 62 9.42 -6.41 -1.81
CA VAL A 62 8.09 -5.82 -1.91
C VAL A 62 7.45 -6.29 -3.22
N PHE A 63 6.54 -7.25 -3.12
CA PHE A 63 5.99 -7.94 -4.28
C PHE A 63 4.94 -7.12 -5.03
N TYR A 64 3.94 -6.59 -4.31
CA TYR A 64 2.84 -5.82 -4.91
C TYR A 64 3.23 -4.34 -5.07
N PHE A 65 4.33 -4.10 -5.78
CA PHE A 65 4.81 -2.76 -6.08
C PHE A 65 5.17 -2.64 -7.56
N LYS A 66 4.85 -1.48 -8.15
CA LYS A 66 5.07 -1.23 -9.58
C LYS A 66 6.56 -1.25 -9.90
N SER A 67 6.94 -2.07 -10.87
CA SER A 67 8.28 -2.10 -11.46
C SER A 67 8.19 -2.16 -12.98
N LEU A 68 9.23 -1.70 -13.68
CA LEU A 68 9.28 -1.68 -15.13
C LEU A 68 10.11 -2.87 -15.64
N ASN A 69 9.70 -3.44 -16.78
CA ASN A 69 10.48 -4.40 -17.56
C ASN A 69 11.52 -3.72 -18.43
N GLY A 70 12.23 -4.47 -19.27
CA GLY A 70 13.25 -3.94 -20.19
C GLY A 70 12.71 -2.97 -21.24
N ASP A 71 11.42 -3.04 -21.55
CA ASP A 71 10.74 -2.17 -22.52
C ASP A 71 10.10 -0.95 -21.84
N MET A 72 10.48 -0.66 -20.60
CA MET A 72 9.91 0.41 -19.76
C MET A 72 8.39 0.31 -19.54
N GLN A 73 7.82 -0.91 -19.67
CA GLN A 73 6.41 -1.17 -19.39
C GLN A 73 6.26 -1.74 -17.98
N PRO A 74 5.13 -1.49 -17.29
CA PRO A 74 4.84 -2.15 -16.02
C PRO A 74 4.88 -3.67 -16.17
N ARG A 75 5.59 -4.35 -15.24
CA ARG A 75 5.56 -5.82 -15.19
C ARG A 75 4.17 -6.33 -14.85
N ASP A 76 3.79 -7.42 -15.49
CA ASP A 76 2.67 -8.23 -15.06
C ASP A 76 3.04 -9.09 -13.83
N LEU A 77 2.07 -9.86 -13.32
CA LEU A 77 2.23 -10.67 -12.12
C LEU A 77 3.30 -11.76 -12.29
N ASP A 78 3.30 -12.44 -13.45
CA ASP A 78 4.23 -13.54 -13.74
C ASP A 78 5.65 -13.01 -13.93
N GLN A 79 5.82 -11.90 -14.65
CA GLN A 79 7.09 -11.21 -14.81
C GLN A 79 7.66 -10.72 -13.47
N ASN A 80 6.78 -10.22 -12.58
CA ASN A 80 7.21 -9.77 -11.27
C ASN A 80 7.62 -10.94 -10.37
N TYR A 81 6.91 -12.07 -10.46
CA TYR A 81 7.31 -13.29 -9.76
C TYR A 81 8.67 -13.78 -10.24
N ALA A 82 8.86 -13.89 -11.56
CA ALA A 82 10.12 -14.32 -12.15
C ALA A 82 11.32 -13.43 -11.77
N ARG A 83 11.09 -12.12 -11.63
CA ARG A 83 12.12 -11.17 -11.16
C ARG A 83 12.67 -11.53 -9.78
N PHE A 84 11.83 -11.99 -8.87
CA PHE A 84 12.23 -12.27 -7.48
C PHE A 84 12.65 -13.72 -7.25
N PHE A 85 12.06 -14.67 -7.98
CA PHE A 85 12.12 -16.09 -7.65
C PHE A 85 12.52 -16.98 -8.84
N GLY A 86 12.67 -16.40 -10.04
CA GLY A 86 12.88 -17.19 -11.25
C GLY A 86 11.62 -17.85 -11.77
N ASP A 87 11.78 -18.89 -12.56
CA ASP A 87 10.67 -19.61 -13.16
C ASP A 87 9.81 -20.31 -12.12
N TYR A 88 8.54 -20.51 -12.48
CA TYR A 88 7.65 -21.31 -11.65
C TYR A 88 8.13 -22.74 -11.49
N PRO A 89 7.89 -23.38 -10.34
CA PRO A 89 8.18 -24.79 -10.18
C PRO A 89 7.49 -25.61 -11.28
N LYS A 90 8.24 -26.45 -11.96
CA LYS A 90 7.68 -27.39 -12.92
C LYS A 90 6.83 -28.39 -12.14
N ALA A 91 5.55 -28.49 -12.47
CA ALA A 91 4.63 -29.40 -11.81
C ALA A 91 3.74 -30.08 -12.83
N ASP A 92 3.72 -31.39 -12.80
CA ASP A 92 2.62 -32.15 -13.35
C ASP A 92 1.42 -32.15 -12.40
N LYS A 93 0.32 -32.79 -12.81
CA LYS A 93 -0.89 -32.84 -11.95
C LYS A 93 -0.67 -33.45 -10.57
N LYS A 94 0.32 -34.33 -10.41
CA LYS A 94 0.63 -35.00 -9.13
C LYS A 94 1.46 -34.10 -8.21
N GLU A 95 2.23 -33.18 -8.78
CA GLU A 95 3.11 -32.27 -8.02
C GLU A 95 2.52 -30.86 -7.82
N ALA A 96 1.30 -30.62 -8.32
CA ALA A 96 0.65 -29.30 -8.25
C ALA A 96 0.56 -28.72 -6.82
N VAL A 97 0.34 -29.56 -5.81
CA VAL A 97 0.30 -29.16 -4.41
C VAL A 97 1.68 -28.70 -3.93
N LYS A 98 2.73 -29.44 -4.31
CA LYS A 98 4.12 -29.08 -3.96
C LYS A 98 4.51 -27.74 -4.58
N ALA A 99 4.17 -27.53 -5.85
CA ALA A 99 4.40 -26.27 -6.54
C ALA A 99 3.68 -25.10 -5.86
N ARG A 100 2.41 -25.28 -5.47
CA ARG A 100 1.66 -24.24 -4.71
C ARG A 100 2.32 -23.91 -3.38
N LYS A 101 2.84 -24.89 -2.64
CA LYS A 101 3.57 -24.65 -1.38
C LYS A 101 4.85 -23.83 -1.62
N VAL A 102 5.62 -24.13 -2.66
CA VAL A 102 6.80 -23.36 -3.03
C VAL A 102 6.42 -21.91 -3.36
N ILE A 103 5.38 -21.72 -4.19
CA ILE A 103 4.91 -20.38 -4.56
C ILE A 103 4.42 -19.63 -3.31
N LEU A 104 3.67 -20.29 -2.42
CA LEU A 104 3.22 -19.70 -1.16
C LEU A 104 4.41 -19.27 -0.29
N GLY A 105 5.41 -20.13 -0.12
CA GLY A 105 6.63 -19.81 0.64
C GLY A 105 7.40 -18.63 0.05
N ASN A 106 7.51 -18.55 -1.28
CA ASN A 106 8.12 -17.43 -1.98
C ASN A 106 7.35 -16.14 -1.74
N LEU A 107 6.03 -16.15 -1.88
CA LEU A 107 5.19 -14.97 -1.61
C LEU A 107 5.27 -14.52 -0.14
N LEU A 108 5.22 -15.46 0.80
CA LEU A 108 5.35 -15.16 2.23
C LEU A 108 6.78 -14.73 2.63
N SER A 109 7.79 -14.92 1.78
CA SER A 109 9.11 -14.31 1.97
C SER A 109 9.12 -12.81 1.71
N CYS A 110 8.09 -12.27 1.01
CA CYS A 110 7.96 -10.84 0.75
C CYS A 110 7.30 -10.14 1.93
N LEU A 111 7.92 -9.06 2.40
CA LEU A 111 7.44 -8.33 3.58
C LEU A 111 6.04 -7.75 3.39
N ASP A 112 5.78 -7.13 2.24
CA ASP A 112 4.47 -6.53 1.96
C ASP A 112 3.34 -7.57 1.85
N VAL A 113 3.66 -8.79 1.43
CA VAL A 113 2.69 -9.90 1.38
C VAL A 113 2.35 -10.37 2.80
N ARG A 114 3.33 -10.52 3.69
CA ARG A 114 3.04 -10.82 5.10
C ARG A 114 2.21 -9.71 5.74
N LEU A 115 2.57 -8.45 5.49
CA LEU A 115 1.87 -7.30 6.08
C LEU A 115 0.45 -7.16 5.52
N PHE A 116 0.29 -7.04 4.22
CA PHE A 116 -0.97 -6.59 3.61
C PHE A 116 -1.73 -7.67 2.85
N GLY A 117 -1.09 -8.81 2.62
CA GLY A 117 -1.64 -9.87 1.78
C GLY A 117 -1.75 -9.47 0.31
N GLY A 118 -2.49 -10.29 -0.42
CA GLY A 118 -2.78 -10.05 -1.83
C GLY A 118 -3.38 -11.27 -2.51
N THR A 119 -3.93 -11.06 -3.69
CA THR A 119 -4.41 -12.13 -4.55
C THR A 119 -3.35 -12.42 -5.61
N PHE A 120 -2.85 -13.63 -5.62
CA PHE A 120 -1.92 -14.11 -6.62
C PHE A 120 -2.66 -15.05 -7.58
N ALA A 121 -3.05 -14.53 -8.73
CA ALA A 121 -3.77 -15.26 -9.76
C ALA A 121 -2.88 -15.44 -10.99
N SER A 122 -2.15 -16.56 -11.04
CA SER A 122 -1.31 -16.94 -12.17
C SER A 122 -1.84 -18.21 -12.84
N LYS A 123 -1.26 -18.56 -13.98
CA LYS A 123 -1.59 -19.83 -14.66
C LYS A 123 -1.23 -21.06 -13.83
N THR A 124 -0.24 -20.94 -12.93
CA THR A 124 0.28 -22.06 -12.13
C THR A 124 -0.39 -22.17 -10.76
N ALA A 125 -0.79 -21.05 -10.16
CA ALA A 125 -1.41 -21.03 -8.83
C ALA A 125 -2.39 -19.88 -8.70
N ASN A 126 -3.48 -20.14 -7.96
CA ASN A 126 -4.40 -19.11 -7.49
C ASN A 126 -4.39 -19.15 -5.96
N LEU A 127 -3.84 -18.10 -5.35
CA LEU A 127 -3.67 -17.98 -3.91
C LEU A 127 -4.23 -16.63 -3.45
N SER A 128 -5.04 -16.66 -2.40
CA SER A 128 -5.50 -15.46 -1.70
C SER A 128 -4.89 -15.44 -0.31
N ILE A 129 -4.09 -14.42 -0.03
CA ILE A 129 -3.37 -14.27 1.24
C ILE A 129 -3.99 -13.10 1.98
N HIS A 130 -4.56 -13.37 3.15
CA HIS A 130 -5.08 -12.35 4.03
C HIS A 130 -3.95 -11.84 4.93
N GLY A 131 -3.45 -10.62 4.65
CA GLY A 131 -2.33 -10.04 5.39
C GLY A 131 -2.67 -9.72 6.85
N VAL A 132 -1.65 -9.60 7.66
CA VAL A 132 -1.81 -9.36 9.11
C VAL A 132 -2.23 -7.92 9.42
N VAL A 133 -1.92 -6.96 8.55
CA VAL A 133 -2.21 -5.53 8.75
C VAL A 133 -3.39 -5.12 7.90
N GLN A 134 -4.46 -4.68 8.56
CA GLN A 134 -5.71 -4.27 7.92
C GLN A 134 -6.00 -2.79 8.22
N PRO A 135 -5.52 -1.85 7.38
CA PRO A 135 -5.91 -0.45 7.50
C PRO A 135 -7.29 -0.20 6.89
N THR A 136 -8.01 0.76 7.47
CA THR A 136 -9.26 1.28 6.92
C THR A 136 -9.01 2.38 5.91
N HIS A 137 -10.06 2.83 5.24
CA HIS A 137 -10.01 4.12 4.54
C HIS A 137 -9.69 5.25 5.53
N GLY A 138 -8.91 6.22 5.10
CA GLY A 138 -8.64 7.44 5.85
C GLY A 138 -9.73 8.46 5.56
N VAL A 139 -10.66 8.62 6.48
CA VAL A 139 -11.70 9.64 6.34
C VAL A 139 -11.17 10.98 6.84
N ASN A 140 -11.35 12.02 6.03
CA ASN A 140 -10.99 13.38 6.42
C ASN A 140 -11.89 13.85 7.57
N ARG A 141 -11.28 14.31 8.65
CA ARG A 141 -11.96 14.85 9.83
C ARG A 141 -11.94 16.37 9.91
N TYR A 142 -11.25 17.02 8.98
CA TYR A 142 -11.23 18.46 8.84
C TYR A 142 -12.31 18.89 7.83
N VAL A 143 -13.47 19.28 8.32
CA VAL A 143 -14.67 19.55 7.52
C VAL A 143 -14.65 20.90 6.79
N GLU A 144 -13.76 21.81 7.19
CA GLU A 144 -13.63 23.16 6.63
C GLU A 144 -12.82 23.20 5.32
N GLY A 145 -12.22 22.07 4.93
CA GLY A 145 -11.40 21.95 3.73
C GLY A 145 -12.22 22.09 2.44
N ILE A 146 -11.85 23.02 1.58
CA ILE A 146 -12.52 23.29 0.30
C ILE A 146 -11.76 22.57 -0.82
N ILE A 147 -12.50 21.89 -1.70
CA ILE A 147 -11.97 21.37 -2.96
C ILE A 147 -11.97 22.50 -3.98
N TYR A 148 -10.83 22.72 -4.62
CA TYR A 148 -10.67 23.72 -5.68
C TYR A 148 -9.86 23.17 -6.84
N SER A 149 -9.90 23.86 -7.98
CA SER A 149 -9.14 23.49 -9.18
C SER A 149 -8.12 24.58 -9.52
N GLU A 150 -6.99 24.13 -10.03
CA GLU A 150 -5.94 24.98 -10.61
C GLU A 150 -5.72 24.60 -12.07
N GLN A 151 -5.51 25.61 -12.91
CA GLN A 151 -5.07 25.39 -14.28
C GLN A 151 -3.55 25.31 -14.33
N ILE A 152 -3.05 24.33 -15.06
CA ILE A 152 -1.62 24.10 -15.26
C ILE A 152 -1.32 24.26 -16.75
N ALA A 153 -0.38 25.14 -17.09
CA ALA A 153 0.10 25.27 -18.45
C ALA A 153 1.33 24.34 -18.64
N SER A 154 1.30 23.53 -19.70
CA SER A 154 2.48 22.78 -20.14
C SER A 154 3.39 23.69 -20.95
N PRO A 155 4.73 23.57 -20.81
CA PRO A 155 5.66 24.30 -21.67
C PRO A 155 5.69 23.76 -23.12
N PHE A 156 5.01 22.63 -23.38
CA PHE A 156 4.98 22.01 -24.68
C PHE A 156 3.65 22.31 -25.40
N ARG A 157 3.77 22.57 -26.72
CA ARG A 157 2.57 22.70 -27.57
C ARG A 157 1.92 21.33 -27.82
N ASN A 158 0.64 21.35 -28.16
CA ASN A 158 -0.05 20.14 -28.61
C ASN A 158 0.43 19.77 -30.04
N SER A 159 0.97 18.55 -30.21
CA SER A 159 1.49 18.07 -31.50
C SER A 159 0.40 17.72 -32.51
N ASN A 160 -0.86 17.63 -32.10
CA ASN A 160 -2.01 17.25 -32.93
C ASN A 160 -2.66 18.46 -33.65
N ASP A 161 -2.16 19.67 -33.42
CA ASP A 161 -2.71 20.87 -34.02
C ASP A 161 -1.94 21.19 -35.32
N ASN A 162 -2.56 20.92 -36.45
CA ASN A 162 -2.05 21.25 -37.80
C ASN A 162 -2.14 22.73 -38.13
N SER A 163 -2.47 23.59 -37.20
CA SER A 163 -2.55 25.04 -37.41
C SER A 163 -1.15 25.65 -37.43
N THR A 164 -0.91 26.51 -38.40
CA THR A 164 0.35 27.28 -38.60
C THR A 164 0.58 28.30 -37.47
N ASP A 165 -0.44 28.64 -36.68
CA ASP A 165 -0.37 29.53 -35.51
C ASP A 165 -0.39 28.73 -34.20
N SER A 166 0.69 28.07 -33.88
CA SER A 166 0.78 27.14 -32.77
C SER A 166 1.30 27.78 -31.47
N MET A 167 0.58 28.75 -30.95
CA MET A 167 0.79 29.31 -29.61
C MET A 167 -0.04 28.61 -28.51
N GLN A 168 -0.77 27.56 -28.82
CA GLN A 168 -1.55 26.85 -27.78
C GLN A 168 -0.68 25.95 -26.95
N THR A 169 -0.37 26.40 -25.73
CA THR A 169 0.15 25.55 -24.66
C THR A 169 -0.93 24.58 -24.23
N THR A 170 -0.57 23.32 -24.00
CA THR A 170 -1.49 22.33 -23.45
C THR A 170 -1.88 22.74 -22.02
N LEU A 171 -3.18 22.98 -21.80
CA LEU A 171 -3.73 23.30 -20.49
C LEU A 171 -4.19 22.02 -19.81
N GLY A 172 -3.76 21.81 -18.58
CA GLY A 172 -4.26 20.77 -17.69
C GLY A 172 -5.03 21.36 -16.51
N THR A 173 -5.91 20.58 -15.90
CA THR A 173 -6.60 20.97 -14.67
C THR A 173 -6.18 20.02 -13.55
N GLN A 174 -5.82 20.58 -12.41
CA GLN A 174 -5.51 19.83 -11.20
C GLN A 174 -6.51 20.18 -10.12
N PHE A 175 -7.06 19.16 -9.45
CA PHE A 175 -7.96 19.35 -8.31
C PHE A 175 -7.22 19.10 -7.01
N LYS A 176 -7.44 19.95 -6.02
CA LYS A 176 -6.80 19.92 -4.71
C LYS A 176 -7.81 20.12 -3.59
N LEU A 177 -7.50 19.59 -2.41
CA LEU A 177 -8.15 19.94 -1.15
C LEU A 177 -7.26 20.95 -0.43
N GLN A 178 -7.85 22.04 0.06
CA GLN A 178 -7.12 23.10 0.76
C GLN A 178 -6.43 22.55 2.01
N GLU A 179 -7.15 21.82 2.85
CA GLU A 179 -6.60 21.13 4.00
C GLU A 179 -7.46 19.89 4.30
N GLY A 180 -6.80 18.79 4.65
CA GLY A 180 -7.46 17.56 5.07
C GLY A 180 -6.66 16.83 6.13
N HIS A 181 -7.35 16.24 7.11
CA HIS A 181 -6.79 15.41 8.16
C HIS A 181 -7.39 14.01 8.05
N TYR A 182 -6.68 13.12 7.39
CA TYR A 182 -7.14 11.77 7.08
C TYR A 182 -6.78 10.81 8.22
N VAL A 183 -7.78 10.22 8.84
CA VAL A 183 -7.61 9.26 9.93
C VAL A 183 -7.78 7.84 9.41
N HIS A 184 -6.66 7.12 9.27
CA HIS A 184 -6.65 5.69 8.96
C HIS A 184 -6.53 4.89 10.24
N HIS A 185 -7.55 4.11 10.58
CA HIS A 185 -7.43 3.09 11.62
C HIS A 185 -6.76 1.84 11.04
N PHE A 186 -6.06 1.09 11.87
CA PHE A 186 -5.51 -0.20 11.45
C PHE A 186 -5.50 -1.21 12.60
N SER A 187 -5.57 -2.47 12.23
CA SER A 187 -5.32 -3.59 13.14
C SER A 187 -4.16 -4.44 12.61
N VAL A 188 -3.43 -5.08 13.52
CA VAL A 188 -2.45 -6.13 13.22
C VAL A 188 -2.91 -7.39 13.92
N ASN A 189 -3.17 -8.45 13.15
CA ASN A 189 -3.57 -9.75 13.65
C ASN A 189 -2.63 -10.83 13.09
N PRO A 190 -1.57 -11.23 13.81
CA PRO A 190 -0.65 -12.25 13.34
C PRO A 190 -1.30 -13.58 13.00
N GLY A 191 -2.40 -13.95 13.69
CA GLY A 191 -3.16 -15.17 13.45
C GLY A 191 -3.77 -15.30 12.05
N ASN A 192 -3.82 -14.21 11.26
CA ASN A 192 -4.31 -14.27 9.88
C ASN A 192 -3.41 -15.15 8.97
N LEU A 193 -2.17 -15.40 9.36
CA LEU A 193 -1.24 -16.25 8.61
C LEU A 193 -1.08 -17.66 9.18
N ASP A 194 -1.70 -17.99 10.32
CA ASP A 194 -1.45 -19.26 11.02
C ASP A 194 -1.73 -20.47 10.12
N GLU A 195 -2.90 -20.52 9.46
CA GLU A 195 -3.26 -21.60 8.55
C GLU A 195 -2.25 -21.74 7.38
N LEU A 196 -1.84 -20.63 6.77
CA LEU A 196 -0.91 -20.65 5.64
C LEU A 196 0.49 -21.08 6.04
N THR A 197 0.93 -20.71 7.24
CA THR A 197 2.26 -21.06 7.77
C THR A 197 2.36 -22.51 8.27
N GLU A 198 1.27 -23.26 8.29
CA GLU A 198 1.28 -24.72 8.48
C GLU A 198 1.75 -25.46 7.21
N PHE A 199 1.60 -24.84 6.04
CA PHE A 199 2.00 -25.45 4.77
C PHE A 199 3.45 -25.17 4.38
N VAL A 200 4.10 -24.17 5.02
CA VAL A 200 5.45 -23.69 4.71
C VAL A 200 6.21 -23.34 5.98
N ASP A 201 7.53 -23.49 5.95
CA ASP A 201 8.38 -23.27 7.13
C ASP A 201 8.67 -21.79 7.42
N ASN A 202 8.22 -20.88 6.54
CA ASN A 202 8.47 -19.45 6.63
C ASN A 202 7.14 -18.65 6.62
N GLY A 203 7.25 -17.32 6.70
CA GLY A 203 6.14 -16.42 6.50
C GLY A 203 5.48 -15.92 7.78
N ARG A 204 5.94 -16.33 8.96
CA ARG A 204 5.45 -15.77 10.22
C ARG A 204 5.93 -14.33 10.39
N LEU A 205 5.05 -13.52 10.95
CA LEU A 205 5.37 -12.13 11.25
C LEU A 205 6.42 -12.06 12.36
N THR A 206 7.41 -11.17 12.19
CA THR A 206 8.50 -10.98 13.16
C THR A 206 8.40 -9.63 13.87
N GLY A 207 9.12 -9.49 14.99
CA GLY A 207 9.26 -8.20 15.67
C GLY A 207 9.93 -7.15 14.79
N GLU A 208 10.84 -7.56 13.90
CA GLU A 208 11.51 -6.70 12.93
C GLU A 208 10.53 -6.20 11.86
N ASP A 209 9.67 -7.07 11.32
CA ASP A 209 8.61 -6.67 10.38
C ASP A 209 7.72 -5.56 10.96
N ILE A 210 7.39 -5.67 12.26
CA ILE A 210 6.60 -4.66 12.96
C ILE A 210 7.39 -3.37 13.19
N ALA A 211 8.69 -3.45 13.42
CA ALA A 211 9.54 -2.25 13.55
C ALA A 211 9.61 -1.50 12.21
N LYS A 212 9.84 -2.22 11.10
CA LYS A 212 9.83 -1.64 9.74
C LYS A 212 8.48 -1.06 9.37
N LEU A 213 7.37 -1.75 9.70
CA LEU A 213 6.01 -1.22 9.50
C LEU A 213 5.80 0.09 10.27
N LYS A 214 6.20 0.15 11.53
CA LYS A 214 6.06 1.36 12.38
C LYS A 214 6.85 2.52 11.78
N GLU A 215 8.05 2.27 11.35
CA GLU A 215 8.90 3.29 10.73
C GLU A 215 8.29 3.76 9.40
N ALA A 216 7.86 2.84 8.54
CA ALA A 216 7.21 3.16 7.28
C ALA A 216 5.89 3.94 7.46
N LEU A 217 5.10 3.65 8.51
CA LEU A 217 3.91 4.44 8.85
C LEU A 217 4.28 5.85 9.35
N ARG A 218 5.41 5.99 10.05
CA ARG A 218 5.89 7.28 10.57
C ARG A 218 6.52 8.16 9.51
N CYS A 219 7.32 7.57 8.63
CA CYS A 219 8.19 8.30 7.71
C CYS A 219 7.72 8.22 6.26
N GLY A 220 6.99 7.16 5.89
CA GLY A 220 6.66 6.86 4.49
C GLY A 220 5.82 7.93 3.81
N VAL A 221 4.95 8.59 4.54
CA VAL A 221 4.11 9.66 4.00
C VAL A 221 4.97 10.88 3.62
N THR A 222 5.80 11.36 4.55
CA THR A 222 6.74 12.46 4.29
C THR A 222 7.83 12.10 3.30
N TYR A 223 8.30 10.86 3.32
CA TYR A 223 9.27 10.36 2.34
C TYR A 223 8.73 10.37 0.90
N TYR A 224 7.42 10.14 0.74
CA TYR A 224 6.73 10.14 -0.55
C TYR A 224 6.05 11.48 -0.84
N ASP A 225 6.46 12.55 -0.18
CA ASP A 225 5.90 13.87 -0.39
C ASP A 225 6.23 14.45 -1.77
N SER A 226 5.32 15.28 -2.28
CA SER A 226 5.46 16.02 -3.53
C SER A 226 4.55 17.24 -3.51
N SER A 227 4.80 18.21 -4.39
CA SER A 227 3.96 19.41 -4.53
C SER A 227 2.47 19.10 -4.80
N SER A 228 2.16 17.94 -5.37
CA SER A 228 0.79 17.49 -5.60
C SER A 228 0.19 16.74 -4.41
N LYS A 229 0.99 16.28 -3.46
CA LYS A 229 0.55 15.45 -2.34
C LYS A 229 0.59 16.15 -0.99
N GLY A 230 1.52 17.10 -0.76
CA GLY A 230 1.59 18.00 0.40
C GLY A 230 1.37 17.32 1.76
N PHE A 231 2.07 16.19 2.01
CA PHE A 231 1.80 15.34 3.16
C PHE A 231 2.64 15.71 4.38
N THR A 232 2.02 15.59 5.53
CA THR A 232 2.73 15.56 6.82
C THR A 232 2.07 14.54 7.73
N LEU A 233 2.85 13.71 8.39
CA LEU A 233 2.34 12.86 9.46
C LEU A 233 2.07 13.75 10.68
N THR A 234 0.81 13.87 11.08
CA THR A 234 0.42 14.64 12.25
C THR A 234 0.52 13.81 13.53
N ALA A 235 0.03 12.59 13.49
CA ALA A 235 0.05 11.70 14.65
C ALA A 235 -0.06 10.23 14.26
N MET A 236 0.55 9.38 15.08
CA MET A 236 0.36 7.93 15.03
C MET A 236 0.08 7.45 16.45
N TYR A 237 -1.09 6.83 16.63
CA TYR A 237 -1.48 6.22 17.89
C TYR A 237 -1.46 4.71 17.77
N LYS A 238 -0.99 4.04 18.81
CA LYS A 238 -0.84 2.60 18.85
C LYS A 238 -1.28 2.05 20.20
N TYR A 239 -2.11 1.02 20.16
CA TYR A 239 -2.45 0.18 21.29
C TYR A 239 -1.98 -1.26 21.04
N ILE A 240 -1.27 -1.85 22.00
CA ILE A 240 -0.80 -3.24 21.93
C ILE A 240 -1.61 -4.05 22.93
N GLN A 241 -2.41 -4.97 22.43
CA GLN A 241 -3.03 -5.98 23.26
C GLN A 241 -2.04 -7.16 23.42
N LYS A 242 -1.49 -7.31 24.61
CA LYS A 242 -0.73 -8.52 24.95
C LYS A 242 -1.71 -9.69 25.00
N HIS A 243 -1.29 -10.85 24.53
CA HIS A 243 -2.07 -12.08 24.50
C HIS A 243 -2.47 -12.46 25.93
N GLN A 244 -3.61 -12.02 26.37
CA GLN A 244 -4.33 -12.51 27.52
C GLN A 244 -5.77 -12.73 27.08
N SER A 245 -6.36 -13.83 27.54
CA SER A 245 -7.73 -14.31 27.32
C SER A 245 -8.77 -13.27 26.80
N PRO A 246 -9.72 -13.66 25.95
CA PRO A 246 -10.66 -12.73 25.26
C PRO A 246 -11.51 -11.83 26.15
N ASN A 247 -11.46 -11.97 27.45
CA ASN A 247 -12.46 -11.42 28.38
C ASN A 247 -12.05 -10.15 29.15
N ASN A 248 -10.91 -9.53 28.90
CA ASN A 248 -10.55 -8.30 29.60
C ASN A 248 -10.31 -7.13 28.63
N PHE A 249 -11.39 -6.50 28.18
CA PHE A 249 -11.36 -5.14 27.66
C PHE A 249 -11.38 -4.16 28.84
N GLN A 250 -10.25 -3.59 29.21
CA GLN A 250 -10.21 -2.34 29.95
C GLN A 250 -9.71 -1.24 29.02
N LEU A 251 -10.59 -0.29 28.73
CA LEU A 251 -10.24 1.00 28.15
C LEU A 251 -9.59 1.84 29.25
N THR A 252 -8.30 2.14 29.10
CA THR A 252 -7.64 3.23 29.84
C THR A 252 -7.29 4.35 28.89
#